data_a708682f3002b0f6e682158a78bd1b77
#
_entry.id   a708682f3002b0f6e682158a78bd1b77
#
_cell.length_a   1.000
_cell.length_b   1.000
_cell.length_c   1.000
_cell.angle_alpha   90.00
_cell.angle_beta   90.00
_cell.angle_gamma   90.00
#
_symmetry.space_group_name_H-M   'P 1'
#
loop_
_entity.id
_entity.type
_entity.pdbx_description
1 polymer ?
#
loop_
_entity_poly.entity_id
_entity_poly.type
_entity_poly.pdbx_seq_one_letter_code
_entity_poly.pdbx_strand_id
1 'polypeptide(L)'
;MKYPLLRVLVLLVSLASSLALRSQDRPNILFIMSDDHTAQAVGVYATLLKDLDPTPTIDSLAREGIVFDNAFCTNSICTPSRASIITGQYAHTNGVFDLGGNITPENQTLPILMRQAGYQTAMIGKWHLKQEPNFDYYKVLPGQGKYFDTEFRIQGDQPWPQNTVTHKGQHSSDAITESTLDWFKNERDPNKPFFVCHQYKAPHDYFENAPRYQSYLADVDIPEPDTLYDPPNTFGSLATRGYDNELLPHIGTSIGSRNPRRSYATHLFERFPEEFPPDYDPAALSEEETTRLAYQGYLKKYLRCVKGVDDNLKRLFAYLKEEGLYDNTVIIYTGDQGFWLGEKDYQDKRWAYDESARMPFIVRYPKAIPAGIRSDALIENVDYPALMLDYAGIDIPGDFQGRSFRSICETGQEPRNWKQAVYYRYWMHMAHHDNPGEMSIRTKTHKLIYFYGANYEGGYQTPPAWELYDLVNDPQELRNVYHVPKYNRIRGELKAQFAQLRKDVGDDGSHYPLCEAVIQEFWDYSEEDRLKAIEISANFKQIREAELANANR
;
A
#
# COMPACT_ATOMS: atom_id res chain seq x y z
N MET A 1 11.66 -41.35 53.28
CA MET A 1 12.08 -40.80 51.98
C MET A 1 11.27 -41.45 50.87
N LYS A 2 10.05 -41.00 50.62
CA LYS A 2 9.22 -41.43 49.47
C LYS A 2 8.45 -40.20 49.04
N TYR A 3 8.55 -39.85 47.74
CA TYR A 3 7.78 -38.92 46.92
C TYR A 3 8.42 -37.59 46.46
N PRO A 4 9.68 -37.51 46.02
CA PRO A 4 10.14 -36.34 45.23
C PRO A 4 9.69 -36.44 43.76
N LEU A 5 9.60 -37.64 43.15
CA LEU A 5 9.21 -37.81 41.73
C LEU A 5 7.75 -37.45 41.44
N LEU A 6 6.82 -37.72 42.38
CA LEU A 6 5.40 -37.42 42.21
C LEU A 6 5.16 -35.89 42.23
N ARG A 7 5.90 -35.11 43.01
CA ARG A 7 5.79 -33.65 43.07
C ARG A 7 6.35 -32.98 41.80
N VAL A 8 7.42 -33.51 41.21
CA VAL A 8 7.99 -33.02 39.95
C VAL A 8 7.03 -33.33 38.77
N LEU A 9 6.43 -34.52 38.74
CA LEU A 9 5.45 -34.88 37.72
C LEU A 9 4.18 -34.03 37.79
N VAL A 10 3.64 -33.74 38.98
CA VAL A 10 2.49 -32.87 39.21
C VAL A 10 2.82 -31.42 38.83
N LEU A 11 4.03 -30.92 39.09
CA LEU A 11 4.48 -29.58 38.66
C LEU A 11 4.63 -29.51 37.13
N LEU A 12 5.20 -30.53 36.50
CA LEU A 12 5.34 -30.57 35.04
C LEU A 12 3.98 -30.70 34.35
N VAL A 13 3.04 -31.47 34.86
CA VAL A 13 1.67 -31.58 34.33
C VAL A 13 0.90 -30.29 34.58
N SER A 14 1.05 -29.61 35.72
CA SER A 14 0.41 -28.31 35.97
C SER A 14 1.01 -27.19 35.13
N LEU A 15 2.36 -27.19 34.88
CA LEU A 15 2.97 -26.25 33.92
C LEU A 15 2.53 -26.51 32.48
N ALA A 16 2.49 -27.78 32.05
CA ALA A 16 2.00 -28.14 30.70
C ALA A 16 0.52 -27.79 30.54
N SER A 17 -0.31 -28.02 31.57
CA SER A 17 -1.73 -27.62 31.55
C SER A 17 -1.92 -26.10 31.55
N SER A 18 -1.09 -25.34 32.26
CA SER A 18 -1.14 -23.87 32.27
C SER A 18 -0.63 -23.26 30.95
N LEU A 19 0.33 -23.91 30.28
CA LEU A 19 0.80 -23.54 28.95
C LEU A 19 -0.24 -23.88 27.88
N ALA A 20 -0.90 -25.02 27.98
CA ALA A 20 -1.99 -25.41 27.08
C ALA A 20 -3.24 -24.52 27.22
N LEU A 21 -3.62 -24.15 28.47
CA LEU A 21 -4.70 -23.18 28.71
C LEU A 21 -4.37 -21.78 28.17
N ARG A 22 -3.10 -21.33 28.28
CA ARG A 22 -2.68 -20.06 27.66
C ARG A 22 -2.68 -20.09 26.12
N SER A 23 -2.48 -21.23 25.50
CA SER A 23 -2.55 -21.38 24.04
C SER A 23 -3.98 -21.31 23.50
N GLN A 24 -4.99 -21.80 24.24
CA GLN A 24 -6.40 -21.72 23.83
C GLN A 24 -7.03 -20.32 23.99
N ASP A 25 -6.42 -19.43 24.78
CA ASP A 25 -6.91 -18.06 25.02
C ASP A 25 -6.37 -17.02 24.01
N ARG A 26 -5.40 -17.40 23.17
CA ARG A 26 -4.83 -16.48 22.18
C ARG A 26 -5.77 -16.34 20.96
N PRO A 27 -5.98 -15.10 20.46
CA PRO A 27 -6.80 -14.91 19.26
C PRO A 27 -6.12 -15.51 18.04
N ASN A 28 -6.90 -15.95 17.10
CA ASN A 28 -6.46 -16.12 15.72
C ASN A 28 -6.21 -14.77 15.07
N ILE A 29 -5.35 -14.73 14.06
CA ILE A 29 -5.07 -13.51 13.30
C ILE A 29 -5.26 -13.79 11.81
N LEU A 30 -6.14 -13.03 11.16
CA LEU A 30 -6.36 -13.03 9.73
C LEU A 30 -5.99 -11.65 9.18
N PHE A 31 -4.85 -11.59 8.51
CA PHE A 31 -4.36 -10.39 7.84
C PHE A 31 -4.74 -10.44 6.36
N ILE A 32 -5.67 -9.59 5.96
CA ILE A 32 -6.19 -9.49 4.60
C ILE A 32 -5.61 -8.26 3.94
N MET A 33 -5.01 -8.43 2.76
CA MET A 33 -4.45 -7.34 1.99
C MET A 33 -4.83 -7.47 0.51
N SER A 34 -5.25 -6.36 -0.09
CA SER A 34 -5.54 -6.28 -1.52
C SER A 34 -4.53 -5.36 -2.20
N ASP A 35 -4.00 -5.80 -3.35
CA ASP A 35 -2.97 -5.09 -4.10
C ASP A 35 -3.58 -3.89 -4.83
N ASP A 36 -3.05 -2.69 -4.60
CA ASP A 36 -3.54 -1.43 -5.17
C ASP A 36 -4.98 -1.04 -4.74
N HIS A 37 -5.48 -1.54 -3.61
CA HIS A 37 -6.80 -1.16 -3.12
C HIS A 37 -6.72 0.10 -2.26
N THR A 38 -6.98 1.23 -2.90
CA THR A 38 -6.92 2.55 -2.27
C THR A 38 -8.12 2.82 -1.37
N ALA A 39 -7.93 3.69 -0.39
CA ALA A 39 -8.99 4.11 0.54
C ALA A 39 -10.18 4.76 -0.20
N GLN A 40 -9.96 5.49 -1.30
CA GLN A 40 -11.03 6.14 -2.07
C GLN A 40 -12.06 5.15 -2.63
N ALA A 41 -11.68 3.88 -2.83
CA ALA A 41 -12.57 2.83 -3.34
C ALA A 41 -13.11 1.88 -2.26
N VAL A 42 -12.91 2.19 -0.98
CA VAL A 42 -13.54 1.48 0.15
C VAL A 42 -14.66 2.35 0.73
N GLY A 43 -15.88 1.82 0.82
CA GLY A 43 -17.10 2.59 1.10
C GLY A 43 -17.02 3.48 2.34
N VAL A 44 -16.44 3.02 3.46
CA VAL A 44 -16.30 3.80 4.70
C VAL A 44 -15.32 4.98 4.60
N TYR A 45 -14.48 5.04 3.57
CA TYR A 45 -13.56 6.15 3.29
C TYR A 45 -13.98 6.95 2.06
N ALA A 46 -14.79 6.34 1.17
CA ALA A 46 -15.14 6.93 -0.10
C ALA A 46 -15.89 8.25 0.08
N THR A 47 -15.54 9.22 -0.77
CA THR A 47 -16.23 10.49 -0.92
C THR A 47 -16.91 10.54 -2.28
N LEU A 48 -16.12 10.59 -3.34
CA LEU A 48 -16.60 10.66 -4.72
C LEU A 48 -17.38 9.39 -5.15
N LEU A 49 -16.88 8.21 -4.75
CA LEU A 49 -17.46 6.91 -5.13
C LEU A 49 -18.47 6.35 -4.10
N LYS A 50 -18.84 7.14 -3.08
CA LYS A 50 -19.66 6.70 -1.96
C LYS A 50 -21.00 6.07 -2.38
N ASP A 51 -21.69 6.71 -3.31
CA ASP A 51 -23.03 6.28 -3.73
C ASP A 51 -23.03 5.01 -4.59
N LEU A 52 -21.84 4.55 -5.01
CA LEU A 52 -21.68 3.28 -5.73
C LEU A 52 -21.62 2.06 -4.78
N ASP A 53 -21.50 2.28 -3.47
CA ASP A 53 -21.39 1.21 -2.44
C ASP A 53 -20.41 0.08 -2.84
N PRO A 54 -19.13 0.40 -3.07
CA PRO A 54 -18.20 -0.53 -3.73
C PRO A 54 -17.84 -1.75 -2.87
N THR A 55 -17.89 -1.61 -1.52
CA THR A 55 -17.34 -2.61 -0.59
C THR A 55 -18.22 -2.91 0.63
N PRO A 56 -19.50 -3.33 0.47
CA PRO A 56 -20.42 -3.51 1.59
C PRO A 56 -19.94 -4.55 2.62
N THR A 57 -19.17 -5.57 2.21
CA THR A 57 -18.61 -6.59 3.10
C THR A 57 -17.46 -6.03 3.93
N ILE A 58 -16.53 -5.31 3.31
CA ILE A 58 -15.41 -4.64 4.00
C ILE A 58 -15.97 -3.58 4.97
N ASP A 59 -16.99 -2.85 4.56
CA ASP A 59 -17.68 -1.87 5.40
C ASP A 59 -18.37 -2.51 6.61
N SER A 60 -18.76 -3.79 6.51
CA SER A 60 -19.28 -4.51 7.68
C SER A 60 -18.21 -4.74 8.75
N LEU A 61 -16.95 -4.97 8.37
CA LEU A 61 -15.83 -5.02 9.34
C LEU A 61 -15.66 -3.68 10.06
N ALA A 62 -15.76 -2.57 9.32
CA ALA A 62 -15.66 -1.24 9.86
C ALA A 62 -16.78 -0.94 10.88
N ARG A 63 -18.00 -1.38 10.59
CA ARG A 63 -19.14 -1.26 11.53
C ARG A 63 -18.97 -2.12 12.79
N GLU A 64 -18.25 -3.24 12.70
CA GLU A 64 -18.01 -4.18 13.79
C GLU A 64 -16.67 -3.94 14.51
N GLY A 65 -15.86 -2.97 14.11
CA GLY A 65 -14.51 -2.72 14.61
C GLY A 65 -14.10 -1.26 14.60
N ILE A 66 -12.82 -1.01 14.31
CA ILE A 66 -12.21 0.32 14.21
C ILE A 66 -11.69 0.61 12.81
N VAL A 67 -11.84 1.87 12.38
CA VAL A 67 -11.33 2.44 11.13
C VAL A 67 -10.24 3.45 11.44
N PHE A 68 -9.10 3.37 10.73
CA PHE A 68 -8.04 4.38 10.82
C PHE A 68 -8.05 5.28 9.58
N ASP A 69 -8.19 6.59 9.79
CA ASP A 69 -8.21 7.58 8.70
C ASP A 69 -6.83 7.88 8.13
N ASN A 70 -5.79 7.66 8.93
CA ASN A 70 -4.42 8.08 8.66
C ASN A 70 -3.45 6.88 8.71
N ALA A 71 -3.67 5.88 7.86
CA ALA A 71 -2.77 4.74 7.67
C ALA A 71 -1.95 4.94 6.39
N PHE A 72 -0.62 4.89 6.49
CA PHE A 72 0.29 5.20 5.39
C PHE A 72 1.29 4.07 5.11
N CYS A 73 1.66 3.90 3.84
CA CYS A 73 2.83 3.11 3.49
C CYS A 73 4.10 3.98 3.54
N THR A 74 5.21 3.36 3.87
CA THR A 74 6.52 4.03 3.97
C THR A 74 7.23 4.17 2.62
N ASN A 75 6.77 3.40 1.62
CA ASN A 75 7.19 3.45 0.23
C ASN A 75 6.04 2.91 -0.63
N SER A 76 5.43 3.75 -1.45
CA SER A 76 4.20 3.44 -2.19
C SER A 76 4.49 2.57 -3.42
N ILE A 77 4.97 1.34 -3.18
CA ILE A 77 5.18 0.30 -4.18
C ILE A 77 5.16 -1.09 -3.54
N CYS A 78 4.56 -2.07 -4.21
CA CYS A 78 4.19 -3.39 -3.66
C CYS A 78 5.33 -4.09 -2.88
N THR A 79 6.47 -4.39 -3.53
CA THR A 79 7.54 -5.18 -2.91
C THR A 79 8.14 -4.51 -1.67
N PRO A 80 8.55 -3.22 -1.69
CA PRO A 80 9.00 -2.52 -0.49
C PRO A 80 7.95 -2.43 0.61
N SER A 81 6.68 -2.13 0.28
CA SER A 81 5.62 -2.08 1.29
C SER A 81 5.40 -3.43 1.96
N ARG A 82 5.35 -4.52 1.18
CA ARG A 82 5.21 -5.89 1.70
C ARG A 82 6.40 -6.30 2.55
N ALA A 83 7.62 -5.91 2.16
CA ALA A 83 8.83 -6.11 2.98
C ALA A 83 8.72 -5.40 4.32
N SER A 84 8.27 -4.14 4.33
CA SER A 84 8.07 -3.37 5.57
C SER A 84 7.04 -4.02 6.50
N ILE A 85 5.93 -4.55 5.96
CA ILE A 85 4.90 -5.27 6.73
C ILE A 85 5.44 -6.58 7.33
N ILE A 86 6.33 -7.29 6.63
CA ILE A 86 6.84 -8.57 7.11
C ILE A 86 7.99 -8.41 8.10
N THR A 87 8.81 -7.34 7.97
CA THR A 87 10.01 -7.10 8.79
C THR A 87 9.79 -6.10 9.92
N GLY A 88 8.75 -5.27 9.86
CA GLY A 88 8.59 -4.13 10.78
C GLY A 88 9.64 -3.04 10.57
N GLN A 89 10.29 -2.98 9.40
CA GLN A 89 11.41 -2.09 9.10
C GLN A 89 11.16 -1.25 7.85
N TYR A 90 11.69 -0.02 7.85
CA TYR A 90 11.70 0.82 6.64
C TYR A 90 12.60 0.23 5.55
N ALA A 91 12.38 0.63 4.30
CA ALA A 91 13.12 0.12 3.14
C ALA A 91 14.64 0.25 3.26
N HIS A 92 15.14 1.37 3.80
CA HIS A 92 16.59 1.60 4.03
C HIS A 92 17.19 0.69 5.12
N THR A 93 16.38 0.09 5.97
CA THR A 93 16.82 -0.86 7.00
C THR A 93 16.69 -2.30 6.53
N ASN A 94 15.57 -2.67 5.87
CA ASN A 94 15.35 -4.04 5.39
C ASN A 94 16.01 -4.34 4.03
N GLY A 95 16.56 -3.30 3.34
CA GLY A 95 17.26 -3.42 2.08
C GLY A 95 16.38 -3.56 0.83
N VAL A 96 15.05 -3.45 0.96
CA VAL A 96 14.11 -3.63 -0.15
C VAL A 96 13.59 -2.28 -0.64
N PHE A 97 14.27 -1.71 -1.63
CA PHE A 97 13.99 -0.37 -2.17
C PHE A 97 13.07 -0.38 -3.37
N ASP A 98 13.07 -1.46 -4.13
CA ASP A 98 12.46 -1.59 -5.44
C ASP A 98 11.76 -2.95 -5.63
N LEU A 99 11.21 -3.18 -6.83
CA LEU A 99 10.54 -4.43 -7.20
C LEU A 99 11.51 -5.62 -7.32
N GLY A 100 12.82 -5.35 -7.35
CA GLY A 100 13.90 -6.33 -7.45
C GLY A 100 14.47 -6.75 -6.09
N GLY A 101 14.14 -6.03 -5.03
CA GLY A 101 14.70 -6.22 -3.70
C GLY A 101 14.34 -7.56 -3.05
N ASN A 102 15.18 -7.98 -2.12
CA ASN A 102 15.03 -9.23 -1.37
C ASN A 102 15.35 -8.99 0.10
N ILE A 103 14.51 -9.52 0.99
CA ILE A 103 14.78 -9.49 2.44
C ILE A 103 15.97 -10.42 2.71
N THR A 104 16.93 -9.95 3.49
CA THR A 104 18.09 -10.79 3.85
C THR A 104 17.67 -11.92 4.79
N PRO A 105 18.33 -13.10 4.71
CA PRO A 105 17.97 -14.25 5.56
C PRO A 105 18.13 -13.99 7.07
N GLU A 106 18.95 -13.03 7.44
CA GLU A 106 19.23 -12.64 8.83
C GLU A 106 18.09 -11.85 9.47
N ASN A 107 17.21 -11.23 8.66
CA ASN A 107 16.10 -10.45 9.17
C ASN A 107 15.07 -11.36 9.86
N GLN A 108 14.74 -11.02 11.09
CA GLN A 108 13.57 -11.59 11.75
C GLN A 108 12.32 -11.13 11.00
N THR A 109 11.40 -12.03 10.77
CA THR A 109 10.16 -11.74 10.10
C THR A 109 8.96 -12.17 10.94
N LEU A 110 7.85 -11.48 10.78
CA LEU A 110 6.61 -11.72 11.50
C LEU A 110 6.19 -13.22 11.50
N PRO A 111 6.17 -13.96 10.36
CA PRO A 111 5.77 -15.37 10.38
C PRO A 111 6.71 -16.27 11.19
N ILE A 112 8.00 -15.97 11.23
CA ILE A 112 8.97 -16.72 12.07
C ILE A 112 8.61 -16.56 13.54
N LEU A 113 8.36 -15.34 14.01
CA LEU A 113 8.01 -15.03 15.39
C LEU A 113 6.67 -15.67 15.79
N MET A 114 5.67 -15.58 14.91
CA MET A 114 4.36 -16.23 15.11
C MET A 114 4.50 -17.76 15.26
N ARG A 115 5.27 -18.39 14.37
CA ARG A 115 5.52 -19.84 14.42
C ARG A 115 6.25 -20.25 15.70
N GLN A 116 7.30 -19.51 16.11
CA GLN A 116 8.01 -19.76 17.36
C GLN A 116 7.11 -19.66 18.59
N ALA A 117 6.10 -18.80 18.52
CA ALA A 117 5.09 -18.66 19.58
C ALA A 117 3.98 -19.73 19.53
N GLY A 118 4.04 -20.68 18.59
CA GLY A 118 3.11 -21.79 18.48
C GLY A 118 1.87 -21.53 17.61
N TYR A 119 1.83 -20.44 16.85
CA TYR A 119 0.83 -20.23 15.82
C TYR A 119 1.11 -21.16 14.63
N GLN A 120 0.06 -21.68 14.01
CA GLN A 120 0.13 -22.24 12.68
C GLN A 120 0.03 -21.11 11.65
N THR A 121 1.03 -21.02 10.76
CA THR A 121 1.17 -19.89 9.85
C THR A 121 0.88 -20.27 8.41
N ALA A 122 0.11 -19.44 7.68
CA ALA A 122 -0.18 -19.65 6.27
C ALA A 122 -0.09 -18.35 5.47
N MET A 123 0.52 -18.42 4.27
CA MET A 123 0.58 -17.35 3.29
C MET A 123 -0.13 -17.77 2.00
N ILE A 124 -1.24 -17.12 1.65
CA ILE A 124 -2.05 -17.49 0.49
C ILE A 124 -2.32 -16.25 -0.36
N GLY A 125 -1.95 -16.31 -1.65
CA GLY A 125 -2.14 -15.25 -2.62
C GLY A 125 -0.86 -14.50 -3.00
N LYS A 126 -0.91 -13.18 -3.15
CA LYS A 126 0.23 -12.39 -3.65
C LYS A 126 1.30 -12.19 -2.56
N TRP A 127 2.43 -12.86 -2.74
CA TRP A 127 3.63 -12.70 -1.91
C TRP A 127 4.51 -11.54 -2.38
N HIS A 128 4.87 -11.56 -3.64
CA HIS A 128 5.65 -10.54 -4.36
C HIS A 128 6.99 -10.17 -3.72
N LEU A 129 7.56 -11.05 -2.92
CA LEU A 129 8.96 -11.04 -2.48
C LEU A 129 9.68 -12.20 -3.15
N LYS A 130 11.00 -12.06 -3.39
CA LYS A 130 11.75 -13.07 -4.17
C LYS A 130 12.08 -14.33 -3.38
N GLN A 131 12.31 -14.19 -2.08
CA GLN A 131 12.60 -15.33 -1.21
C GLN A 131 11.38 -16.22 -1.01
N GLU A 132 11.65 -17.46 -0.67
CA GLU A 132 10.62 -18.39 -0.24
C GLU A 132 9.86 -17.86 1.00
N PRO A 133 8.51 -17.92 1.01
CA PRO A 133 7.75 -17.55 2.20
C PRO A 133 8.13 -18.43 3.41
N ASN A 134 8.49 -17.81 4.52
CA ASN A 134 8.87 -18.52 5.74
C ASN A 134 7.66 -18.80 6.64
N PHE A 135 6.64 -19.46 6.06
CA PHE A 135 5.41 -19.89 6.72
C PHE A 135 5.36 -21.42 6.81
N ASP A 136 4.53 -21.98 7.69
CA ASP A 136 4.30 -23.43 7.74
C ASP A 136 3.62 -23.95 6.48
N TYR A 137 2.73 -23.13 5.89
CA TYR A 137 2.06 -23.39 4.62
C TYR A 137 2.13 -22.15 3.73
N TYR A 138 2.37 -22.35 2.43
CA TYR A 138 2.18 -21.28 1.46
C TYR A 138 1.62 -21.78 0.13
N LYS A 139 0.79 -20.93 -0.49
CA LYS A 139 0.27 -21.07 -1.84
C LYS A 139 0.22 -19.68 -2.47
N VAL A 140 1.30 -19.29 -3.18
CA VAL A 140 1.56 -17.91 -3.54
C VAL A 140 1.72 -17.70 -5.04
N LEU A 141 1.26 -16.53 -5.51
CA LEU A 141 1.37 -16.13 -6.91
C LEU A 141 2.84 -15.91 -7.30
N PRO A 142 3.27 -16.35 -8.51
CA PRO A 142 4.56 -15.96 -9.07
C PRO A 142 4.59 -14.47 -9.42
N GLY A 143 5.48 -13.70 -8.80
CA GLY A 143 5.61 -12.26 -9.04
C GLY A 143 4.29 -11.52 -8.89
N GLN A 144 3.83 -10.83 -9.95
CA GLN A 144 2.54 -10.13 -9.98
C GLN A 144 1.33 -11.07 -10.09
N GLY A 145 1.53 -12.31 -10.50
CA GLY A 145 0.45 -13.24 -10.80
C GLY A 145 -0.36 -12.89 -12.05
N LYS A 146 -1.26 -13.79 -12.44
CA LYS A 146 -2.24 -13.59 -13.53
C LYS A 146 -3.65 -13.56 -12.95
N TYR A 147 -4.57 -12.87 -13.62
CA TYR A 147 -5.98 -12.89 -13.22
C TYR A 147 -6.70 -14.19 -13.58
N PHE A 148 -6.34 -14.80 -14.71
CA PHE A 148 -6.93 -16.07 -15.15
C PHE A 148 -5.86 -17.15 -15.28
N ASP A 149 -6.30 -18.41 -15.24
CA ASP A 149 -5.42 -19.56 -15.21
C ASP A 149 -4.35 -19.40 -14.11
N THR A 150 -4.84 -19.07 -12.93
CA THR A 150 -4.02 -18.64 -11.82
C THR A 150 -3.02 -19.70 -11.42
N GLU A 151 -1.74 -19.41 -11.59
CA GLU A 151 -0.63 -20.24 -11.14
C GLU A 151 -0.23 -19.87 -9.73
N PHE A 152 0.04 -20.88 -8.91
CA PHE A 152 0.60 -20.71 -7.57
C PHE A 152 1.90 -21.49 -7.42
N ARG A 153 2.85 -20.93 -6.70
CA ARG A 153 3.99 -21.64 -6.13
C ARG A 153 3.58 -22.22 -4.78
N ILE A 154 3.92 -23.50 -4.57
CA ILE A 154 3.57 -24.24 -3.36
C ILE A 154 4.81 -24.92 -2.78
N GLN A 155 4.72 -25.38 -1.55
CA GLN A 155 5.69 -26.31 -0.97
C GLN A 155 5.66 -27.64 -1.73
N GLY A 156 6.82 -28.33 -1.82
CA GLY A 156 6.90 -29.61 -2.50
C GLY A 156 8.32 -30.16 -2.58
N ASP A 157 8.53 -31.21 -3.36
CA ASP A 157 9.79 -31.96 -3.44
C ASP A 157 10.90 -31.23 -4.21
N GLN A 158 10.53 -30.25 -5.04
CA GLN A 158 11.50 -29.43 -5.76
C GLN A 158 11.83 -28.17 -4.98
N PRO A 159 13.05 -27.63 -5.10
CA PRO A 159 13.42 -26.39 -4.42
C PRO A 159 12.59 -25.19 -4.91
N TRP A 160 12.43 -24.19 -4.06
CA TRP A 160 11.80 -22.92 -4.43
C TRP A 160 12.49 -22.30 -5.66
N PRO A 161 11.78 -21.79 -6.64
CA PRO A 161 10.31 -21.63 -6.77
C PRO A 161 9.65 -22.64 -7.73
N GLN A 162 10.12 -23.86 -7.84
CA GLN A 162 9.84 -24.78 -8.95
C GLN A 162 8.51 -25.55 -8.82
N ASN A 163 8.01 -25.78 -7.59
CA ASN A 163 6.72 -26.45 -7.42
C ASN A 163 5.58 -25.47 -7.71
N THR A 164 4.76 -25.80 -8.70
CA THR A 164 3.63 -24.98 -9.10
C THR A 164 2.35 -25.79 -9.28
N VAL A 165 1.21 -25.13 -9.10
CA VAL A 165 -0.11 -25.65 -9.43
C VAL A 165 -0.92 -24.58 -10.14
N THR A 166 -1.65 -24.96 -11.20
CA THR A 166 -2.47 -24.02 -11.98
C THR A 166 -3.96 -24.30 -11.77
N HIS A 167 -4.70 -23.27 -11.41
CA HIS A 167 -6.16 -23.27 -11.33
C HIS A 167 -6.75 -22.81 -12.67
N LYS A 168 -6.88 -23.76 -13.62
CA LYS A 168 -7.37 -23.44 -14.97
C LYS A 168 -8.81 -22.93 -14.95
N GLY A 169 -9.06 -21.88 -15.72
CA GLY A 169 -10.37 -21.26 -15.87
C GLY A 169 -10.85 -20.45 -14.65
N GLN A 170 -10.09 -20.39 -13.56
CA GLN A 170 -10.46 -19.63 -12.37
C GLN A 170 -9.84 -18.24 -12.39
N HIS A 171 -10.63 -17.26 -11.92
CA HIS A 171 -10.14 -15.93 -11.63
C HIS A 171 -9.35 -15.91 -10.31
N SER A 172 -8.27 -15.12 -10.24
CA SER A 172 -7.33 -15.11 -9.11
C SER A 172 -7.99 -14.85 -7.76
N SER A 173 -8.98 -13.94 -7.68
CA SER A 173 -9.68 -13.67 -6.43
C SER A 173 -10.44 -14.89 -5.93
N ASP A 174 -11.05 -15.66 -6.83
CA ASP A 174 -11.74 -16.89 -6.49
C ASP A 174 -10.75 -17.98 -6.08
N ALA A 175 -9.69 -18.17 -6.87
CA ALA A 175 -8.67 -19.20 -6.61
C ALA A 175 -7.93 -18.98 -5.27
N ILE A 176 -7.65 -17.72 -4.92
CA ILE A 176 -7.03 -17.34 -3.64
C ILE A 176 -8.00 -17.65 -2.48
N THR A 177 -9.27 -17.26 -2.60
CA THR A 177 -10.27 -17.50 -1.56
C THR A 177 -10.54 -18.99 -1.38
N GLU A 178 -10.68 -19.75 -2.46
CA GLU A 178 -10.84 -21.20 -2.39
C GLU A 178 -9.63 -21.89 -1.78
N SER A 179 -8.42 -21.44 -2.11
CA SER A 179 -7.21 -21.97 -1.49
C SER A 179 -7.14 -21.69 0.01
N THR A 180 -7.65 -20.54 0.46
CA THR A 180 -7.74 -20.22 1.89
C THR A 180 -8.81 -21.05 2.60
N LEU A 181 -9.97 -21.24 1.98
CA LEU A 181 -11.03 -22.11 2.50
C LEU A 181 -10.58 -23.58 2.56
N ASP A 182 -9.82 -24.02 1.56
CA ASP A 182 -9.23 -25.36 1.52
C ASP A 182 -8.23 -25.56 2.66
N TRP A 183 -7.34 -24.58 2.89
CA TRP A 183 -6.43 -24.61 4.02
C TRP A 183 -7.15 -24.71 5.36
N PHE A 184 -8.21 -23.93 5.58
CA PHE A 184 -9.00 -24.00 6.81
C PHE A 184 -9.64 -25.36 7.04
N LYS A 185 -10.09 -26.03 5.97
CA LYS A 185 -10.81 -27.31 6.02
C LYS A 185 -9.87 -28.51 6.17
N ASN A 186 -8.73 -28.48 5.49
CA ASN A 186 -7.92 -29.67 5.28
C ASN A 186 -6.52 -29.61 5.91
N GLU A 187 -5.96 -28.42 6.13
CA GLU A 187 -4.57 -28.25 6.57
C GLU A 187 -4.47 -27.68 8.00
N ARG A 188 -5.47 -26.94 8.45
CA ARG A 188 -5.46 -26.27 9.75
C ARG A 188 -5.54 -27.29 10.90
N ASP A 189 -4.62 -27.17 11.88
CA ASP A 189 -4.73 -27.85 13.18
C ASP A 189 -5.74 -27.08 14.06
N PRO A 190 -6.90 -27.65 14.43
CA PRO A 190 -7.91 -26.98 15.24
C PRO A 190 -7.47 -26.67 16.67
N ASN A 191 -6.38 -27.29 17.14
CA ASN A 191 -5.84 -27.13 18.49
C ASN A 191 -4.81 -26.00 18.61
N LYS A 192 -4.46 -25.35 17.48
CA LYS A 192 -3.51 -24.23 17.45
C LYS A 192 -4.19 -22.96 17.02
N PRO A 193 -3.79 -21.79 17.57
CA PRO A 193 -4.15 -20.52 16.97
C PRO A 193 -3.48 -20.38 15.59
N PHE A 194 -4.13 -19.69 14.67
CA PHE A 194 -3.59 -19.46 13.34
C PHE A 194 -3.20 -18.00 13.12
N PHE A 195 -2.18 -17.80 12.28
CA PHE A 195 -1.82 -16.56 11.62
C PHE A 195 -1.88 -16.78 10.10
N VAL A 196 -2.87 -16.19 9.45
CA VAL A 196 -3.08 -16.31 8.00
C VAL A 196 -2.92 -14.96 7.33
N CYS A 197 -2.01 -14.89 6.35
CA CYS A 197 -1.93 -13.80 5.39
C CYS A 197 -2.74 -14.19 4.14
N HIS A 198 -3.89 -13.56 3.94
CA HIS A 198 -4.77 -13.72 2.79
C HIS A 198 -4.65 -12.50 1.88
N GLN A 199 -3.94 -12.65 0.74
CA GLN A 199 -3.51 -11.51 -0.05
C GLN A 199 -3.95 -11.61 -1.50
N TYR A 200 -4.88 -10.71 -1.90
CA TYR A 200 -5.37 -10.64 -3.27
C TYR A 200 -4.37 -9.97 -4.22
N LYS A 201 -4.41 -10.39 -5.53
CA LYS A 201 -3.85 -9.64 -6.62
C LYS A 201 -4.72 -8.44 -6.99
N ALA A 202 -6.03 -8.61 -6.96
CA ALA A 202 -6.98 -7.57 -7.30
C ALA A 202 -7.01 -6.46 -6.21
N PRO A 203 -7.22 -5.20 -6.61
CA PRO A 203 -7.50 -4.70 -7.96
C PRO A 203 -6.29 -4.23 -8.79
N HIS A 204 -5.07 -4.73 -8.58
CA HIS A 204 -3.88 -4.34 -9.37
C HIS A 204 -4.13 -4.41 -10.89
N ASP A 205 -3.49 -3.54 -11.65
CA ASP A 205 -3.58 -3.51 -13.11
C ASP A 205 -2.97 -4.79 -13.77
N TYR A 206 -3.29 -5.20 -15.00
CA TYR A 206 -4.46 -4.63 -15.70
C TYR A 206 -5.73 -5.23 -15.10
N PHE A 207 -6.75 -4.47 -14.84
CA PHE A 207 -7.98 -4.80 -14.11
C PHE A 207 -8.85 -5.84 -14.82
N GLU A 208 -8.38 -7.06 -14.97
CA GLU A 208 -9.12 -8.15 -15.62
C GLU A 208 -10.15 -8.73 -14.64
N ASN A 209 -11.33 -8.16 -14.59
CA ASN A 209 -12.40 -8.63 -13.71
C ASN A 209 -12.96 -10.01 -14.13
N ALA A 210 -13.50 -10.76 -13.19
CA ALA A 210 -14.21 -12.00 -13.52
C ALA A 210 -15.45 -11.70 -14.41
N PRO A 211 -15.77 -12.57 -15.41
CA PRO A 211 -16.83 -12.31 -16.40
C PRO A 211 -18.20 -12.00 -15.78
N ARG A 212 -18.52 -12.58 -14.61
CA ARG A 212 -19.76 -12.31 -13.90
C ARG A 212 -19.96 -10.86 -13.45
N TYR A 213 -18.89 -10.06 -13.43
CA TYR A 213 -18.93 -8.64 -13.07
C TYR A 213 -18.92 -7.70 -14.27
N GLN A 214 -18.92 -8.21 -15.50
CA GLN A 214 -18.84 -7.37 -16.70
C GLN A 214 -20.00 -6.36 -16.81
N SER A 215 -21.19 -6.74 -16.37
CA SER A 215 -22.36 -5.85 -16.34
C SER A 215 -22.42 -4.92 -15.11
N TYR A 216 -21.55 -5.12 -14.08
CA TYR A 216 -21.53 -4.25 -12.93
C TYR A 216 -21.05 -2.86 -13.34
N LEU A 217 -21.81 -1.83 -13.01
CA LEU A 217 -21.61 -0.43 -13.38
C LEU A 217 -21.57 -0.16 -14.90
N ALA A 218 -22.08 -1.07 -15.77
CA ALA A 218 -22.03 -0.86 -17.22
C ALA A 218 -22.77 0.42 -17.65
N ASP A 219 -23.98 0.63 -17.10
CA ASP A 219 -24.86 1.76 -17.41
C ASP A 219 -24.72 2.93 -16.42
N VAL A 220 -23.66 2.94 -15.60
CA VAL A 220 -23.40 3.99 -14.61
C VAL A 220 -22.32 4.93 -15.12
N ASP A 221 -22.59 6.22 -15.08
CA ASP A 221 -21.58 7.27 -15.25
C ASP A 221 -20.83 7.40 -13.91
N ILE A 222 -19.54 7.03 -13.90
CA ILE A 222 -18.70 7.14 -12.71
C ILE A 222 -18.40 8.61 -12.46
N PRO A 223 -18.61 9.15 -11.24
CA PRO A 223 -18.28 10.53 -10.92
C PRO A 223 -16.79 10.83 -11.17
N GLU A 224 -16.50 11.94 -11.80
CA GLU A 224 -15.15 12.38 -12.17
C GLU A 224 -14.57 13.32 -11.09
N PRO A 225 -13.27 13.20 -10.73
CA PRO A 225 -12.64 14.19 -9.87
C PRO A 225 -12.49 15.54 -10.61
N ASP A 226 -12.74 16.64 -9.91
CA ASP A 226 -12.67 18.00 -10.48
C ASP A 226 -11.31 18.34 -11.12
N THR A 227 -10.27 17.58 -10.75
CA THR A 227 -8.89 17.79 -11.22
C THR A 227 -8.47 16.83 -12.34
N LEU A 228 -9.41 16.09 -12.95
CA LEU A 228 -9.08 15.10 -13.99
C LEU A 228 -8.54 15.75 -15.26
N TYR A 229 -9.13 16.89 -15.69
CA TYR A 229 -8.80 17.53 -16.96
C TYR A 229 -7.84 18.70 -16.80
N ASP A 230 -8.07 19.52 -15.81
CA ASP A 230 -7.35 20.76 -15.57
C ASP A 230 -6.90 20.85 -14.10
N PRO A 231 -5.81 20.16 -13.73
CA PRO A 231 -5.26 20.25 -12.40
C PRO A 231 -4.94 21.70 -12.03
N PRO A 232 -5.20 22.13 -10.77
CA PRO A 232 -4.98 23.52 -10.36
C PRO A 232 -3.55 23.98 -10.65
N ASN A 233 -3.37 25.18 -11.21
CA ASN A 233 -2.05 25.74 -11.50
C ASN A 233 -1.20 26.03 -10.25
N THR A 234 -1.81 25.96 -9.07
CA THR A 234 -1.14 26.07 -7.76
C THR A 234 -0.69 24.73 -7.20
N PHE A 235 -1.08 23.62 -7.83
CA PHE A 235 -0.66 22.28 -7.45
C PHE A 235 0.79 22.01 -7.87
N GLY A 236 1.54 21.29 -7.01
CA GLY A 236 2.87 20.81 -7.34
C GLY A 236 3.98 21.87 -7.29
N SER A 237 5.10 21.53 -7.91
CA SER A 237 6.34 22.28 -7.90
C SER A 237 7.09 22.16 -9.24
N LEU A 238 8.35 22.60 -9.29
CA LEU A 238 9.23 22.36 -10.45
C LEU A 238 9.37 20.88 -10.81
N ALA A 239 9.26 19.97 -9.84
CA ALA A 239 9.38 18.53 -10.06
C ALA A 239 8.18 17.92 -10.80
N THR A 240 7.01 18.57 -10.76
CA THR A 240 5.76 18.08 -11.38
C THR A 240 5.23 19.00 -12.46
N ARG A 241 5.43 20.32 -12.30
CA ARG A 241 4.88 21.34 -13.22
C ARG A 241 5.91 22.17 -13.96
N GLY A 242 7.19 21.96 -13.71
CA GLY A 242 8.22 22.74 -14.36
C GLY A 242 8.19 24.23 -14.01
N TYR A 243 9.04 25.00 -14.69
CA TYR A 243 9.19 26.43 -14.45
C TYR A 243 8.06 27.27 -15.08
N ASP A 244 7.28 26.72 -15.98
CA ASP A 244 6.18 27.35 -16.72
C ASP A 244 4.78 27.02 -16.16
N ASN A 245 4.72 26.34 -15.02
CA ASN A 245 3.48 25.90 -14.37
C ASN A 245 2.65 24.88 -15.16
N GLU A 246 3.18 24.29 -16.20
CA GLU A 246 2.55 23.17 -16.90
C GLU A 246 3.01 21.84 -16.28
N LEU A 247 2.18 20.79 -16.34
CA LEU A 247 2.60 19.45 -15.93
C LEU A 247 3.70 18.95 -16.88
N LEU A 248 4.82 18.53 -16.32
CA LEU A 248 5.95 18.04 -17.10
C LEU A 248 5.57 16.78 -17.89
N PRO A 249 5.86 16.72 -19.19
CA PRO A 249 5.69 15.52 -19.98
C PRO A 249 6.56 14.39 -19.41
N HIS A 250 6.08 13.15 -19.50
CA HIS A 250 6.76 11.94 -19.01
C HIS A 250 7.06 11.89 -17.49
N ILE A 251 6.39 12.70 -16.69
CA ILE A 251 6.37 12.55 -15.23
C ILE A 251 5.08 11.82 -14.82
N GLY A 252 5.25 10.67 -14.16
CA GLY A 252 4.16 9.83 -13.66
C GLY A 252 3.32 9.17 -14.78
N THR A 253 2.27 8.52 -14.40
CA THR A 253 1.28 7.89 -15.30
C THR A 253 0.02 8.75 -15.35
N SER A 254 -0.52 8.98 -16.54
CA SER A 254 -1.69 9.82 -16.82
C SER A 254 -2.90 8.96 -17.20
N ILE A 255 -4.10 9.37 -16.80
CA ILE A 255 -5.34 8.79 -17.32
C ILE A 255 -5.53 9.18 -18.80
N GLY A 256 -5.32 10.46 -19.11
CA GLY A 256 -5.49 11.03 -20.46
C GLY A 256 -4.24 10.89 -21.32
N SER A 257 -3.82 12.00 -21.93
CA SER A 257 -2.73 12.06 -22.90
C SER A 257 -1.48 12.80 -22.42
N ARG A 258 -1.51 13.39 -21.24
CA ARG A 258 -0.41 14.20 -20.69
C ARG A 258 0.95 13.48 -20.72
N ASN A 259 0.96 12.20 -20.39
CA ASN A 259 2.15 11.36 -20.54
C ASN A 259 1.89 10.28 -21.60
N PRO A 260 2.17 10.52 -22.90
CA PRO A 260 1.83 9.58 -23.96
C PRO A 260 2.56 8.24 -23.88
N ARG A 261 3.69 8.15 -23.15
CA ARG A 261 4.38 6.87 -22.88
C ARG A 261 3.67 6.05 -21.79
N ARG A 262 2.91 6.71 -20.94
CA ARG A 262 2.26 6.14 -19.75
C ARG A 262 0.80 6.64 -19.66
N SER A 263 0.12 6.70 -20.80
CA SER A 263 -1.30 7.06 -20.87
C SER A 263 -2.17 5.82 -20.78
N TYR A 264 -3.18 5.88 -19.94
CA TYR A 264 -4.16 4.80 -19.84
C TYR A 264 -5.16 4.81 -21.00
N ALA A 265 -5.41 5.96 -21.64
CA ALA A 265 -6.30 6.06 -22.79
C ALA A 265 -5.90 5.09 -23.91
N THR A 266 -4.59 4.99 -24.22
CA THR A 266 -4.08 4.07 -25.24
C THR A 266 -4.15 2.61 -24.76
N HIS A 267 -3.64 2.34 -23.56
CA HIS A 267 -3.52 0.96 -23.05
C HIS A 267 -4.87 0.30 -22.78
N LEU A 268 -5.86 1.05 -22.29
CA LEU A 268 -7.19 0.51 -22.03
C LEU A 268 -7.93 0.14 -23.31
N PHE A 269 -7.87 1.00 -24.34
CA PHE A 269 -8.51 0.72 -25.61
C PHE A 269 -7.95 -0.53 -26.29
N GLU A 270 -6.61 -0.67 -26.29
CA GLU A 270 -5.97 -1.86 -26.87
C GLU A 270 -6.34 -3.15 -26.13
N ARG A 271 -6.51 -3.08 -24.81
CA ARG A 271 -6.72 -4.26 -23.98
C ARG A 271 -8.20 -4.59 -23.73
N PHE A 272 -9.03 -3.57 -23.62
CA PHE A 272 -10.45 -3.68 -23.28
C PHE A 272 -11.31 -2.84 -24.23
N PRO A 273 -11.29 -3.15 -25.53
CA PRO A 273 -12.06 -2.38 -26.51
C PRO A 273 -13.56 -2.39 -26.20
N GLU A 274 -14.06 -3.39 -25.46
CA GLU A 274 -15.45 -3.49 -25.03
C GLU A 274 -15.91 -2.41 -24.03
N GLU A 275 -14.97 -1.68 -23.42
CA GLU A 275 -15.28 -0.55 -22.52
C GLU A 275 -15.46 0.78 -23.28
N PHE A 276 -15.24 0.78 -24.59
CA PHE A 276 -15.33 1.96 -25.45
C PHE A 276 -16.48 1.81 -26.44
N PRO A 277 -17.02 2.94 -27.00
CA PRO A 277 -18.02 2.87 -28.06
C PRO A 277 -17.52 2.03 -29.25
N PRO A 278 -18.43 1.33 -29.97
CA PRO A 278 -18.03 0.47 -31.10
C PRO A 278 -17.35 1.22 -32.25
N ASP A 279 -17.60 2.53 -32.37
CA ASP A 279 -17.04 3.44 -33.34
C ASP A 279 -15.94 4.35 -32.77
N TYR A 280 -15.34 3.93 -31.64
CA TYR A 280 -14.26 4.67 -30.99
C TYR A 280 -13.07 4.87 -31.92
N ASP A 281 -12.81 6.15 -32.24
CA ASP A 281 -11.62 6.57 -32.98
C ASP A 281 -10.95 7.73 -32.21
N PRO A 282 -9.83 7.45 -31.50
CA PRO A 282 -9.15 8.47 -30.72
C PRO A 282 -8.64 9.66 -31.57
N ALA A 283 -8.46 9.47 -32.89
CA ALA A 283 -8.04 10.54 -33.78
C ALA A 283 -9.19 11.54 -34.12
N ALA A 284 -10.43 11.11 -33.89
CA ALA A 284 -11.62 11.94 -34.14
C ALA A 284 -12.14 12.68 -32.90
N LEU A 285 -11.61 12.36 -31.72
CA LEU A 285 -12.03 12.87 -30.41
C LEU A 285 -11.12 14.00 -29.91
N SER A 286 -11.67 14.90 -29.11
CA SER A 286 -10.89 15.85 -28.32
C SER A 286 -10.11 15.13 -27.21
N GLU A 287 -9.08 15.77 -26.67
CA GLU A 287 -8.33 15.25 -25.49
C GLU A 287 -9.26 15.04 -24.29
N GLU A 288 -10.21 15.93 -24.05
CA GLU A 288 -11.18 15.83 -22.96
C GLU A 288 -12.08 14.60 -23.12
N GLU A 289 -12.65 14.39 -24.34
CA GLU A 289 -13.49 13.22 -24.62
C GLU A 289 -12.70 11.91 -24.50
N THR A 290 -11.47 11.88 -24.99
CA THR A 290 -10.57 10.73 -24.85
C THR A 290 -10.27 10.43 -23.39
N THR A 291 -9.94 11.46 -22.60
CA THR A 291 -9.67 11.33 -21.16
C THR A 291 -10.90 10.83 -20.41
N ARG A 292 -12.10 11.37 -20.72
CA ARG A 292 -13.35 10.95 -20.09
C ARG A 292 -13.64 9.47 -20.36
N LEU A 293 -13.55 9.03 -21.60
CA LEU A 293 -13.78 7.63 -21.95
C LEU A 293 -12.76 6.70 -21.28
N ALA A 294 -11.50 7.11 -21.27
CA ALA A 294 -10.44 6.35 -20.58
C ALA A 294 -10.70 6.25 -19.07
N TYR A 295 -11.11 7.34 -18.43
CA TYR A 295 -11.47 7.37 -17.01
C TYR A 295 -12.65 6.42 -16.71
N GLN A 296 -13.72 6.48 -17.50
CA GLN A 296 -14.88 5.61 -17.31
C GLN A 296 -14.49 4.13 -17.44
N GLY A 297 -13.74 3.76 -18.47
CA GLY A 297 -13.26 2.40 -18.68
C GLY A 297 -12.33 1.94 -17.53
N TYR A 298 -11.39 2.79 -17.15
CA TYR A 298 -10.44 2.55 -16.04
C TYR A 298 -11.16 2.27 -14.72
N LEU A 299 -12.06 3.17 -14.31
CA LEU A 299 -12.76 3.05 -13.03
C LEU A 299 -13.74 1.87 -13.02
N LYS A 300 -14.47 1.61 -14.11
CA LYS A 300 -15.37 0.46 -14.20
C LYS A 300 -14.60 -0.85 -14.05
N LYS A 301 -13.48 -1.00 -14.74
CA LYS A 301 -12.62 -2.19 -14.65
C LYS A 301 -12.05 -2.37 -13.25
N TYR A 302 -11.52 -1.28 -12.65
CA TYR A 302 -11.00 -1.27 -11.28
C TYR A 302 -12.08 -1.67 -10.26
N LEU A 303 -13.25 -1.03 -10.29
CA LEU A 303 -14.35 -1.29 -9.34
C LEU A 303 -14.96 -2.69 -9.50
N ARG A 304 -14.95 -3.27 -10.71
CA ARG A 304 -15.33 -4.68 -10.93
C ARG A 304 -14.37 -5.65 -10.26
N CYS A 305 -13.07 -5.33 -10.24
CA CYS A 305 -12.08 -6.09 -9.48
C CYS A 305 -12.28 -5.95 -7.96
N VAL A 306 -12.56 -4.73 -7.49
CA VAL A 306 -12.92 -4.46 -6.07
C VAL A 306 -14.16 -5.25 -5.66
N LYS A 307 -15.21 -5.24 -6.49
CA LYS A 307 -16.43 -6.04 -6.27
C LYS A 307 -16.12 -7.54 -6.14
N GLY A 308 -15.20 -8.03 -6.97
CA GLY A 308 -14.74 -9.42 -6.90
C GLY A 308 -14.03 -9.76 -5.58
N VAL A 309 -13.25 -8.83 -5.03
CA VAL A 309 -12.62 -8.98 -3.70
C VAL A 309 -13.68 -8.98 -2.60
N ASP A 310 -14.60 -8.02 -2.59
CA ASP A 310 -15.62 -7.87 -1.56
C ASP A 310 -16.55 -9.12 -1.47
N ASP A 311 -17.01 -9.64 -2.62
CA ASP A 311 -17.84 -10.83 -2.68
C ASP A 311 -17.09 -12.10 -2.21
N ASN A 312 -15.79 -12.19 -2.50
CA ASN A 312 -14.96 -13.28 -2.01
C ASN A 312 -14.70 -13.19 -0.50
N LEU A 313 -14.54 -12.00 0.05
CA LEU A 313 -14.47 -11.81 1.50
C LEU A 313 -15.78 -12.17 2.18
N LYS A 314 -16.93 -11.90 1.57
CA LYS A 314 -18.24 -12.35 2.08
C LYS A 314 -18.28 -13.88 2.23
N ARG A 315 -17.75 -14.63 1.26
CA ARG A 315 -17.65 -16.11 1.33
C ARG A 315 -16.72 -16.55 2.47
N LEU A 316 -15.55 -15.91 2.60
CA LEU A 316 -14.58 -16.24 3.64
C LEU A 316 -15.15 -15.97 5.04
N PHE A 317 -15.80 -14.82 5.25
CA PHE A 317 -16.39 -14.48 6.54
C PHE A 317 -17.59 -15.34 6.88
N ALA A 318 -18.38 -15.76 5.90
CA ALA A 318 -19.47 -16.71 6.11
C ALA A 318 -18.93 -18.05 6.65
N TYR A 319 -17.87 -18.58 6.05
CA TYR A 319 -17.19 -19.78 6.54
C TYR A 319 -16.66 -19.62 7.97
N LEU A 320 -15.96 -18.53 8.29
CA LEU A 320 -15.45 -18.29 9.64
C LEU A 320 -16.57 -18.20 10.70
N LYS A 321 -17.73 -17.64 10.31
CA LYS A 321 -18.93 -17.59 11.18
C LYS A 321 -19.52 -18.97 11.40
N GLU A 322 -19.65 -19.77 10.36
CA GLU A 322 -20.16 -21.14 10.40
C GLU A 322 -19.31 -22.04 11.30
N GLU A 323 -17.98 -21.90 11.21
CA GLU A 323 -17.02 -22.67 12.02
C GLU A 323 -16.80 -22.10 13.44
N GLY A 324 -17.49 -21.02 13.82
CA GLY A 324 -17.32 -20.37 15.13
C GLY A 324 -15.97 -19.71 15.34
N LEU A 325 -15.23 -19.43 14.27
CA LEU A 325 -13.89 -18.83 14.33
C LEU A 325 -13.93 -17.30 14.30
N TYR A 326 -14.97 -16.70 13.74
CA TYR A 326 -15.05 -15.29 13.41
C TYR A 326 -14.83 -14.36 14.62
N ASP A 327 -15.42 -14.68 15.79
CA ASP A 327 -15.35 -13.83 16.97
C ASP A 327 -14.07 -14.01 17.80
N ASN A 328 -13.33 -15.11 17.56
CA ASN A 328 -12.00 -15.31 18.16
C ASN A 328 -10.85 -14.99 17.21
N THR A 329 -11.11 -14.23 16.15
CA THR A 329 -10.12 -13.84 15.17
C THR A 329 -9.98 -12.33 15.13
N VAL A 330 -8.76 -11.83 15.28
CA VAL A 330 -8.38 -10.46 14.92
C VAL A 330 -8.36 -10.41 13.39
N ILE A 331 -9.32 -9.73 12.79
CA ILE A 331 -9.39 -9.57 11.33
C ILE A 331 -8.92 -8.17 10.99
N ILE A 332 -7.89 -8.09 10.15
CA ILE A 332 -7.31 -6.85 9.65
C ILE A 332 -7.52 -6.79 8.15
N TYR A 333 -8.03 -5.67 7.63
CA TYR A 333 -8.12 -5.39 6.20
C TYR A 333 -7.32 -4.15 5.84
N THR A 334 -6.49 -4.23 4.78
CA THR A 334 -5.69 -3.11 4.26
C THR A 334 -5.38 -3.27 2.77
N GLY A 335 -4.88 -2.21 2.14
CA GLY A 335 -4.10 -2.27 0.89
C GLY A 335 -2.60 -2.36 1.18
N ASP A 336 -1.78 -2.64 0.19
CA ASP A 336 -0.32 -2.57 0.33
C ASP A 336 0.23 -1.16 0.11
N GLN A 337 -0.49 -0.30 -0.60
CA GLN A 337 -0.31 1.15 -0.73
C GLN A 337 -1.63 1.80 -1.19
N GLY A 338 -1.65 3.14 -1.30
CA GLY A 338 -2.71 3.86 -2.00
C GLY A 338 -2.60 3.71 -3.52
N PHE A 339 -3.52 4.32 -4.23
CA PHE A 339 -3.59 4.26 -5.70
C PHE A 339 -4.41 5.41 -6.25
N TRP A 340 -3.93 6.05 -7.32
CA TRP A 340 -4.64 7.14 -7.97
C TRP A 340 -5.83 6.65 -8.78
N LEU A 341 -6.95 7.34 -8.62
CA LEU A 341 -8.17 7.07 -9.38
C LEU A 341 -8.54 8.23 -10.32
N GLY A 342 -7.53 8.92 -10.87
CA GLY A 342 -7.69 10.00 -11.84
C GLY A 342 -7.55 11.41 -11.25
N GLU A 343 -7.43 11.56 -9.95
CA GLU A 343 -7.17 12.85 -9.34
C GLU A 343 -5.88 13.46 -9.90
N LYS A 344 -5.91 14.75 -10.28
CA LYS A 344 -4.77 15.47 -10.88
C LYS A 344 -4.24 14.82 -12.18
N ASP A 345 -5.10 14.10 -12.93
CA ASP A 345 -4.73 13.29 -14.11
C ASP A 345 -3.72 12.17 -13.81
N TYR A 346 -3.47 11.84 -12.54
CA TYR A 346 -2.57 10.73 -12.20
C TYR A 346 -3.30 9.39 -12.14
N GLN A 347 -2.52 8.35 -12.43
CA GLN A 347 -2.84 6.94 -12.28
C GLN A 347 -1.63 6.22 -11.68
N ASP A 348 -1.77 4.98 -11.22
CA ASP A 348 -0.75 4.20 -10.52
C ASP A 348 -0.52 4.70 -9.07
N LYS A 349 0.66 4.63 -8.55
CA LYS A 349 1.07 4.91 -7.18
C LYS A 349 2.42 5.63 -7.16
N ARG A 350 3.25 5.48 -6.12
CA ARG A 350 4.66 5.89 -6.03
C ARG A 350 4.89 7.30 -5.50
N TRP A 351 3.86 8.11 -5.41
CA TRP A 351 3.94 9.49 -4.94
C TRP A 351 3.74 9.61 -3.42
N ALA A 352 4.28 10.66 -2.82
CA ALA A 352 4.07 11.00 -1.41
C ALA A 352 2.69 11.62 -1.11
N TYR A 353 1.87 11.89 -2.13
CA TYR A 353 0.51 12.40 -1.93
C TYR A 353 -0.39 11.38 -1.27
N ASP A 354 -1.41 11.85 -0.52
CA ASP A 354 -2.29 10.97 0.26
C ASP A 354 -3.00 9.93 -0.61
N GLU A 355 -3.37 10.24 -1.86
CA GLU A 355 -4.02 9.28 -2.75
C GLU A 355 -3.14 8.05 -3.04
N SER A 356 -1.83 8.25 -3.15
CA SER A 356 -0.85 7.18 -3.40
C SER A 356 -0.31 6.53 -2.13
N ALA A 357 -0.14 7.28 -1.04
CA ALA A 357 0.52 6.80 0.18
C ALA A 357 -0.47 6.27 1.24
N ARG A 358 -1.73 6.76 1.25
CA ARG A 358 -2.74 6.40 2.25
C ARG A 358 -3.48 5.13 1.88
N MET A 359 -3.56 4.19 2.82
CA MET A 359 -4.23 2.91 2.69
C MET A 359 -5.52 2.87 3.52
N PRO A 360 -6.51 2.05 3.15
CA PRO A 360 -7.53 1.65 4.09
C PRO A 360 -6.89 0.80 5.20
N PHE A 361 -7.31 0.99 6.45
CA PHE A 361 -6.92 0.12 7.56
C PHE A 361 -8.07 -0.06 8.54
N ILE A 362 -8.57 -1.29 8.62
CA ILE A 362 -9.74 -1.66 9.41
C ILE A 362 -9.36 -2.86 10.28
N VAL A 363 -9.68 -2.82 11.56
CA VAL A 363 -9.46 -3.94 12.49
C VAL A 363 -10.76 -4.31 13.19
N ARG A 364 -11.09 -5.59 13.18
CA ARG A 364 -12.21 -6.15 13.92
C ARG A 364 -11.73 -7.22 14.88
N TYR A 365 -12.05 -7.08 16.16
CA TYR A 365 -11.91 -8.11 17.19
C TYR A 365 -12.87 -7.82 18.36
N PRO A 366 -14.09 -8.37 18.36
CA PRO A 366 -15.17 -7.96 19.25
C PRO A 366 -14.91 -8.26 20.72
N LYS A 367 -13.93 -9.11 21.03
CA LYS A 367 -13.53 -9.40 22.42
C LYS A 367 -12.76 -8.24 23.07
N ALA A 368 -12.18 -7.32 22.27
CA ALA A 368 -11.35 -6.23 22.78
C ALA A 368 -11.61 -4.88 22.10
N ILE A 369 -12.06 -4.87 20.85
CA ILE A 369 -12.30 -3.67 20.06
C ILE A 369 -13.80 -3.35 20.06
N PRO A 370 -14.23 -2.21 20.58
CA PRO A 370 -15.61 -1.76 20.46
C PRO A 370 -16.01 -1.51 19.00
N ALA A 371 -17.25 -1.78 18.67
CA ALA A 371 -17.78 -1.60 17.32
C ALA A 371 -17.94 -0.12 16.93
N GLY A 372 -17.69 0.20 15.67
CA GLY A 372 -17.98 1.50 15.07
C GLY A 372 -17.06 2.64 15.50
N ILE A 373 -15.86 2.34 15.97
CA ILE A 373 -14.85 3.37 16.31
C ILE A 373 -14.15 3.87 15.06
N ARG A 374 -13.77 5.16 15.09
CA ARG A 374 -12.91 5.79 14.09
C ARG A 374 -11.76 6.51 14.77
N SER A 375 -10.55 6.40 14.25
CA SER A 375 -9.35 7.04 14.79
C SER A 375 -8.60 7.79 13.69
N ASP A 376 -8.17 9.01 14.03
CA ASP A 376 -7.29 9.83 13.18
C ASP A 376 -5.80 9.68 13.54
N ALA A 377 -5.44 8.68 14.35
CA ALA A 377 -4.07 8.37 14.70
C ALA A 377 -3.24 8.06 13.46
N LEU A 378 -2.02 8.60 13.44
CA LEU A 378 -1.05 8.31 12.38
C LEU A 378 -0.46 6.93 12.59
N ILE A 379 -0.66 6.02 11.64
CA ILE A 379 -0.05 4.69 11.62
C ILE A 379 0.65 4.44 10.28
N GLU A 380 1.67 3.60 10.31
CA GLU A 380 2.44 3.23 9.12
C GLU A 380 2.47 1.70 8.96
N ASN A 381 2.71 1.21 7.75
CA ASN A 381 2.78 -0.22 7.49
C ASN A 381 3.89 -0.96 8.27
N VAL A 382 4.92 -0.27 8.72
CA VAL A 382 5.94 -0.80 9.66
C VAL A 382 5.38 -1.09 11.06
N ASP A 383 4.25 -0.48 11.44
CA ASP A 383 3.57 -0.69 12.72
C ASP A 383 2.71 -1.97 12.74
N TYR A 384 2.29 -2.46 11.57
CA TYR A 384 1.34 -3.57 11.46
C TYR A 384 1.84 -4.87 12.09
N PRO A 385 3.10 -5.31 11.87
CA PRO A 385 3.59 -6.51 12.53
C PRO A 385 3.68 -6.34 14.05
N ALA A 386 4.01 -5.16 14.56
CA ALA A 386 4.01 -4.89 15.99
C ALA A 386 2.61 -5.02 16.61
N LEU A 387 1.55 -4.56 15.92
CA LEU A 387 0.16 -4.77 16.32
C LEU A 387 -0.19 -6.26 16.39
N MET A 388 0.17 -7.02 15.36
CA MET A 388 -0.15 -8.45 15.28
C MET A 388 0.59 -9.26 16.35
N LEU A 389 1.86 -8.95 16.61
CA LEU A 389 2.64 -9.56 17.70
C LEU A 389 2.03 -9.26 19.07
N ASP A 390 1.60 -8.03 19.32
CA ASP A 390 0.98 -7.62 20.58
C ASP A 390 -0.34 -8.37 20.84
N TYR A 391 -1.22 -8.50 19.80
CA TYR A 391 -2.43 -9.33 19.93
C TYR A 391 -2.10 -10.81 20.18
N ALA A 392 -1.02 -11.30 19.61
CA ALA A 392 -0.53 -12.66 19.84
C ALA A 392 0.13 -12.85 21.21
N GLY A 393 0.37 -11.77 21.97
CA GLY A 393 1.09 -11.80 23.25
C GLY A 393 2.56 -12.15 23.08
N ILE A 394 3.19 -11.68 21.99
CA ILE A 394 4.60 -11.88 21.64
C ILE A 394 5.33 -10.55 21.82
N ASP A 395 6.51 -10.60 22.46
CA ASP A 395 7.35 -9.41 22.59
C ASP A 395 7.81 -8.91 21.21
N ILE A 396 7.72 -7.60 21.01
CA ILE A 396 8.15 -6.95 19.77
C ILE A 396 9.68 -6.88 19.79
N PRO A 397 10.38 -7.44 18.76
CA PRO A 397 11.83 -7.37 18.70
C PRO A 397 12.36 -5.95 18.63
N GLY A 398 13.56 -5.72 19.17
CA GLY A 398 14.16 -4.38 19.22
C GLY A 398 14.64 -3.85 17.87
N ASP A 399 14.73 -4.69 16.83
CA ASP A 399 15.04 -4.33 15.45
C ASP A 399 13.81 -3.96 14.62
N PHE A 400 12.60 -4.16 15.16
CA PHE A 400 11.37 -3.63 14.57
C PHE A 400 11.28 -2.12 14.83
N GLN A 401 11.13 -1.33 13.79
CA GLN A 401 11.03 0.12 13.88
C GLN A 401 9.58 0.61 14.11
N GLY A 402 8.62 -0.25 13.82
CA GLY A 402 7.20 0.00 14.06
C GLY A 402 6.79 -0.18 15.53
N ARG A 403 5.65 0.39 15.90
CA ARG A 403 5.11 0.40 17.25
C ARG A 403 3.71 -0.20 17.27
N SER A 404 3.38 -1.00 18.30
CA SER A 404 2.00 -1.46 18.48
C SER A 404 1.06 -0.30 18.79
N PHE A 405 -0.08 -0.29 18.11
CA PHE A 405 -1.20 0.62 18.34
C PHE A 405 -2.45 -0.14 18.86
N ARG A 406 -2.25 -1.28 19.50
CA ARG A 406 -3.32 -2.08 20.10
C ARG A 406 -4.19 -1.25 21.06
N SER A 407 -3.59 -0.44 21.91
CA SER A 407 -4.33 0.43 22.83
C SER A 407 -5.24 1.43 22.10
N ILE A 408 -4.83 1.91 20.91
CA ILE A 408 -5.67 2.77 20.06
C ILE A 408 -6.82 1.96 19.47
N CYS A 409 -6.56 0.73 19.03
CA CYS A 409 -7.62 -0.16 18.54
C CYS A 409 -8.69 -0.42 19.61
N GLU A 410 -8.28 -0.64 20.87
CA GLU A 410 -9.18 -1.01 21.96
C GLU A 410 -9.92 0.18 22.58
N THR A 411 -9.37 1.40 22.48
CA THR A 411 -9.92 2.59 23.15
C THR A 411 -10.37 3.70 22.20
N GLY A 412 -9.89 3.69 20.95
CA GLY A 412 -10.04 4.79 20.00
C GLY A 412 -9.17 6.02 20.31
N GLN A 413 -8.34 5.97 21.36
CA GLN A 413 -7.58 7.11 21.84
C GLN A 413 -6.08 6.94 21.69
N GLU A 414 -5.40 8.00 21.26
CA GLU A 414 -3.94 8.01 21.16
C GLU A 414 -3.28 8.14 22.53
N PRO A 415 -2.24 7.33 22.85
CA PRO A 415 -1.35 7.59 23.96
C PRO A 415 -0.64 8.95 23.79
N ARG A 416 -0.36 9.65 24.90
CA ARG A 416 0.31 10.97 24.86
C ARG A 416 1.65 10.98 24.10
N ASN A 417 2.33 9.87 24.06
CA ASN A 417 3.62 9.69 23.39
C ASN A 417 3.49 9.01 22.02
N TRP A 418 2.29 9.00 21.44
CA TRP A 418 2.11 8.44 20.09
C TRP A 418 2.81 9.33 19.05
N LYS A 419 3.18 8.74 17.91
CA LYS A 419 3.86 9.46 16.81
C LYS A 419 3.00 10.63 16.30
N GLN A 420 3.65 11.76 16.03
CA GLN A 420 3.00 12.97 15.52
C GLN A 420 3.27 13.23 14.05
N ALA A 421 4.09 12.38 13.44
CA ALA A 421 4.42 12.43 12.03
C ALA A 421 4.72 11.01 11.51
N VAL A 422 4.55 10.83 10.21
CA VAL A 422 4.94 9.63 9.45
C VAL A 422 5.98 9.99 8.42
N TYR A 423 6.82 9.00 8.07
CA TYR A 423 7.93 9.12 7.14
C TYR A 423 7.65 8.33 5.86
N TYR A 424 7.91 8.95 4.70
CA TYR A 424 7.79 8.33 3.39
C TYR A 424 9.04 8.55 2.56
N ARG A 425 9.49 7.55 1.79
CA ARG A 425 10.54 7.71 0.78
C ARG A 425 10.35 6.77 -0.40
N TYR A 426 10.29 7.32 -1.61
CA TYR A 426 10.31 6.60 -2.87
C TYR A 426 11.73 6.58 -3.45
N TRP A 427 12.25 5.38 -3.76
CA TRP A 427 13.65 5.17 -4.13
C TRP A 427 13.88 4.92 -5.62
N MET A 428 12.86 4.49 -6.36
CA MET A 428 12.98 4.09 -7.76
C MET A 428 12.93 5.28 -8.72
N HIS A 429 13.76 6.30 -8.50
CA HIS A 429 13.81 7.51 -9.31
C HIS A 429 13.81 7.20 -10.81
N MET A 430 12.78 7.62 -11.54
CA MET A 430 12.55 7.47 -12.99
C MET A 430 12.67 6.04 -13.54
N ALA A 431 12.82 5.03 -12.68
CA ALA A 431 13.08 3.66 -13.11
C ALA A 431 11.84 2.93 -13.64
N HIS A 432 10.66 3.33 -13.18
CA HIS A 432 9.40 2.68 -13.55
C HIS A 432 8.26 3.69 -13.37
N HIS A 433 7.38 3.85 -14.36
CA HIS A 433 6.31 4.86 -14.39
C HIS A 433 6.78 6.32 -14.36
N ASP A 434 8.06 6.59 -14.60
CA ASP A 434 8.64 7.94 -14.70
C ASP A 434 8.38 8.83 -13.45
N ASN A 435 8.40 8.24 -12.24
CA ASN A 435 8.25 8.96 -10.99
C ASN A 435 9.60 9.44 -10.45
N PRO A 436 9.72 10.70 -10.03
CA PRO A 436 10.94 11.22 -9.42
C PRO A 436 11.17 10.63 -8.03
N GLY A 437 12.46 10.55 -7.62
CA GLY A 437 12.85 10.22 -6.25
C GLY A 437 12.40 11.31 -5.29
N GLU A 438 11.73 10.93 -4.22
CA GLU A 438 11.13 11.86 -3.27
C GLU A 438 11.05 11.30 -1.86
N MET A 439 10.91 12.17 -0.88
CA MET A 439 10.62 11.81 0.50
C MET A 439 9.70 12.84 1.16
N SER A 440 9.02 12.46 2.21
CA SER A 440 8.12 13.39 2.90
C SER A 440 8.01 13.15 4.40
N ILE A 441 7.63 14.21 5.09
CA ILE A 441 7.05 14.16 6.42
C ILE A 441 5.57 14.57 6.34
N ARG A 442 4.70 13.79 6.94
CA ARG A 442 3.28 14.09 7.04
C ARG A 442 2.86 14.07 8.51
N THR A 443 2.30 15.20 8.98
CA THR A 443 1.64 15.37 10.29
C THR A 443 0.11 15.32 10.10
N LYS A 444 -0.67 15.40 11.16
CA LYS A 444 -2.14 15.50 11.02
C LYS A 444 -2.61 16.75 10.27
N THR A 445 -1.80 17.80 10.25
CA THR A 445 -2.20 19.12 9.75
C THR A 445 -1.47 19.59 8.51
N HIS A 446 -0.27 19.07 8.26
CA HIS A 446 0.56 19.49 7.13
C HIS A 446 1.35 18.35 6.55
N LYS A 447 1.69 18.45 5.26
CA LYS A 447 2.64 17.58 4.57
C LYS A 447 3.73 18.41 3.91
N LEU A 448 4.97 17.99 4.07
CA LEU A 448 6.13 18.57 3.40
C LEU A 448 6.79 17.47 2.56
N ILE A 449 6.84 17.67 1.25
CA ILE A 449 7.44 16.76 0.28
C ILE A 449 8.72 17.37 -0.25
N TYR A 450 9.76 16.56 -0.37
CA TYR A 450 11.00 16.92 -1.00
C TYR A 450 11.31 15.99 -2.17
N PHE A 451 11.20 16.51 -3.37
CA PHE A 451 11.69 15.89 -4.60
C PHE A 451 13.19 16.18 -4.69
N TYR A 452 14.02 15.19 -4.43
CA TYR A 452 15.48 15.37 -4.53
C TYR A 452 16.01 15.09 -5.94
N GLY A 453 15.20 14.50 -6.82
CA GLY A 453 15.43 14.40 -8.25
C GLY A 453 16.60 13.52 -8.68
N ALA A 454 17.02 12.56 -7.85
CA ALA A 454 18.19 11.71 -8.09
C ALA A 454 17.89 10.24 -7.76
N ASN A 455 18.67 9.32 -8.35
CA ASN A 455 18.72 7.93 -7.94
C ASN A 455 19.70 7.73 -6.75
N TYR A 456 19.81 6.53 -6.21
CA TYR A 456 20.71 6.25 -5.10
C TYR A 456 22.21 6.33 -5.47
N GLU A 457 22.56 6.43 -6.76
CA GLU A 457 23.91 6.70 -7.26
C GLU A 457 24.19 8.21 -7.42
N GLY A 458 23.23 9.08 -7.11
CA GLY A 458 23.34 10.53 -7.15
C GLY A 458 23.18 11.16 -8.53
N GLY A 459 22.68 10.42 -9.52
CA GLY A 459 22.41 10.98 -10.86
C GLY A 459 21.22 11.94 -10.86
N TYR A 460 21.40 13.11 -11.48
CA TYR A 460 20.33 14.10 -11.68
C TYR A 460 19.59 13.80 -12.97
N GLN A 461 18.27 13.72 -12.89
CA GLN A 461 17.42 13.53 -14.06
C GLN A 461 16.17 14.41 -14.03
N THR A 462 15.69 14.81 -12.83
CA THR A 462 14.52 15.66 -12.65
C THR A 462 14.85 16.86 -11.76
N PRO A 463 14.11 17.98 -11.88
CA PRO A 463 14.40 19.16 -11.07
C PRO A 463 14.09 18.90 -9.58
N PRO A 464 15.02 19.25 -8.67
CA PRO A 464 14.72 19.21 -7.24
C PRO A 464 13.71 20.30 -6.86
N ALA A 465 12.81 19.97 -5.94
CA ALA A 465 11.81 20.92 -5.49
C ALA A 465 11.18 20.53 -4.14
N TRP A 466 10.56 21.51 -3.49
CA TRP A 466 9.80 21.32 -2.27
C TRP A 466 8.32 21.67 -2.46
N GLU A 467 7.47 20.90 -1.79
CA GLU A 467 6.04 21.17 -1.72
C GLU A 467 5.57 21.15 -0.26
N LEU A 468 4.71 22.08 0.10
CA LEU A 468 4.08 22.17 1.41
C LEU A 468 2.57 22.26 1.24
N TYR A 469 1.83 21.40 1.91
CA TYR A 469 0.37 21.37 1.90
C TYR A 469 -0.19 21.54 3.29
N ASP A 470 -1.21 22.41 3.41
CA ASP A 470 -2.01 22.65 4.62
C ASP A 470 -3.24 21.73 4.58
N LEU A 471 -3.10 20.53 5.13
CA LEU A 471 -4.12 19.47 5.04
C LEU A 471 -5.44 19.80 5.77
N VAL A 472 -5.45 20.82 6.62
CA VAL A 472 -6.68 21.28 7.29
C VAL A 472 -7.55 22.08 6.33
N ASN A 473 -6.92 22.94 5.51
CA ASN A 473 -7.59 23.83 4.57
C ASN A 473 -7.58 23.29 3.12
N ASP A 474 -6.73 22.32 2.84
CA ASP A 474 -6.50 21.72 1.52
C ASP A 474 -6.20 20.21 1.66
N PRO A 475 -7.19 19.40 2.08
CA PRO A 475 -7.00 17.97 2.30
C PRO A 475 -6.73 17.17 1.01
N GLN A 476 -6.97 17.77 -0.16
CA GLN A 476 -6.69 17.16 -1.47
C GLN A 476 -5.33 17.56 -2.05
N GLU A 477 -4.52 18.32 -1.31
CA GLU A 477 -3.16 18.72 -1.73
C GLU A 477 -3.14 19.43 -3.10
N LEU A 478 -4.06 20.39 -3.31
CA LEU A 478 -4.22 21.13 -4.57
C LEU A 478 -3.44 22.43 -4.60
N ARG A 479 -2.90 22.88 -3.47
CA ARG A 479 -2.24 24.17 -3.34
C ARG A 479 -0.90 24.06 -2.62
N ASN A 480 0.18 24.03 -3.39
CA ASN A 480 1.53 24.12 -2.82
C ASN A 480 1.77 25.49 -2.21
N VAL A 481 1.92 25.55 -0.88
CA VAL A 481 2.13 26.80 -0.12
C VAL A 481 3.58 26.98 0.35
N TYR A 482 4.52 26.21 -0.19
CA TYR A 482 5.93 26.25 0.23
C TYR A 482 6.56 27.63 0.15
N HIS A 483 6.28 28.40 -0.89
CA HIS A 483 6.80 29.75 -1.10
C HIS A 483 5.89 30.87 -0.56
N VAL A 484 4.76 30.55 0.07
CA VAL A 484 3.83 31.53 0.59
C VAL A 484 4.32 32.06 1.94
N PRO A 485 4.59 33.39 2.11
CA PRO A 485 5.28 33.93 3.29
C PRO A 485 4.63 33.62 4.64
N LYS A 486 3.29 33.54 4.70
CA LYS A 486 2.59 33.20 5.94
C LYS A 486 2.94 31.83 6.51
N TYR A 487 3.44 30.91 5.68
CA TYR A 487 3.85 29.55 6.07
C TYR A 487 5.35 29.42 6.39
N ASN A 488 6.14 30.49 6.33
CA ASN A 488 7.59 30.41 6.55
C ASN A 488 7.97 29.78 7.91
N ARG A 489 7.22 30.10 8.98
CA ARG A 489 7.45 29.50 10.31
C ARG A 489 7.16 28.00 10.29
N ILE A 490 6.00 27.59 9.79
CA ILE A 490 5.58 26.19 9.71
C ILE A 490 6.53 25.40 8.83
N ARG A 491 6.95 25.96 7.69
CA ARG A 491 7.96 25.36 6.81
C ARG A 491 9.28 25.08 7.53
N GLY A 492 9.78 26.06 8.31
CA GLY A 492 11.01 25.90 9.08
C GLY A 492 10.89 24.82 10.17
N GLU A 493 9.78 24.83 10.90
CA GLU A 493 9.48 23.82 11.93
C GLU A 493 9.39 22.41 11.33
N LEU A 494 8.68 22.25 10.22
CA LEU A 494 8.54 20.95 9.53
C LEU A 494 9.86 20.46 8.95
N LYS A 495 10.71 21.33 8.37
CA LYS A 495 12.05 20.92 7.89
C LYS A 495 12.93 20.42 9.03
N ALA A 496 12.91 21.11 10.18
CA ALA A 496 13.65 20.67 11.37
C ALA A 496 13.11 19.32 11.91
N GLN A 497 11.80 19.19 11.99
CA GLN A 497 11.16 17.93 12.39
C GLN A 497 11.45 16.80 11.39
N PHE A 498 11.45 17.08 10.10
CA PHE A 498 11.76 16.11 9.06
C PHE A 498 13.20 15.62 9.14
N ALA A 499 14.16 16.55 9.32
CA ALA A 499 15.58 16.20 9.52
C ALA A 499 15.78 15.31 10.77
N GLN A 500 15.01 15.56 11.84
CA GLN A 500 15.04 14.72 13.04
C GLN A 500 14.40 13.37 12.77
N LEU A 501 13.22 13.34 12.13
CA LEU A 501 12.50 12.10 11.81
C LEU A 501 13.34 11.17 10.93
N ARG A 502 14.07 11.69 9.94
CA ARG A 502 15.02 10.92 9.13
C ARG A 502 16.04 10.19 10.01
N LYS A 503 16.62 10.89 11.01
CA LYS A 503 17.57 10.28 11.96
C LYS A 503 16.91 9.23 12.84
N ASP A 504 15.69 9.51 13.32
CA ASP A 504 14.96 8.62 14.23
C ASP A 504 14.60 7.29 13.55
N VAL A 505 14.30 7.32 12.24
CA VAL A 505 14.03 6.12 11.44
C VAL A 505 15.29 5.49 10.84
N GLY A 506 16.48 6.08 11.04
CA GLY A 506 17.75 5.54 10.55
C GLY A 506 18.06 5.85 9.08
N ASP A 507 17.35 6.80 8.45
CA ASP A 507 17.67 7.29 7.09
C ASP A 507 18.62 8.51 7.17
N ASP A 508 19.84 8.27 7.64
CA ASP A 508 20.87 9.29 7.86
C ASP A 508 21.78 9.53 6.64
N GLY A 509 21.51 8.84 5.53
CA GLY A 509 22.29 8.96 4.28
C GLY A 509 23.56 8.11 4.23
N SER A 510 23.93 7.42 5.32
CA SER A 510 25.19 6.64 5.38
C SER A 510 25.25 5.50 4.36
N HIS A 511 24.11 4.91 4.00
CA HIS A 511 24.02 3.82 3.04
C HIS A 511 24.11 4.31 1.57
N TYR A 512 23.80 5.58 1.30
CA TYR A 512 23.72 6.16 -0.06
C TYR A 512 24.38 7.55 -0.10
N PRO A 513 25.69 7.65 0.13
CA PRO A 513 26.35 8.95 0.31
C PRO A 513 26.27 9.85 -0.92
N LEU A 514 26.22 9.30 -2.15
CA LEU A 514 26.07 10.09 -3.37
C LEU A 514 24.67 10.70 -3.49
N CYS A 515 23.63 9.93 -3.20
CA CYS A 515 22.27 10.44 -3.14
C CYS A 515 22.11 11.47 -2.00
N GLU A 516 22.71 11.21 -0.84
CA GLU A 516 22.67 12.14 0.28
C GLU A 516 23.36 13.47 -0.03
N ALA A 517 24.46 13.46 -0.79
CA ALA A 517 25.11 14.69 -1.24
C ALA A 517 24.15 15.57 -2.07
N VAL A 518 23.38 14.96 -2.97
CA VAL A 518 22.33 15.64 -3.75
C VAL A 518 21.21 16.16 -2.85
N ILE A 519 20.75 15.34 -1.89
CA ILE A 519 19.73 15.75 -0.93
C ILE A 519 20.18 16.97 -0.14
N GLN A 520 21.42 17.00 0.34
CA GLN A 520 21.95 18.10 1.13
C GLN A 520 22.18 19.37 0.29
N GLU A 521 22.55 19.24 -1.00
CA GLU A 521 22.76 20.40 -1.89
C GLU A 521 21.50 21.27 -2.01
N PHE A 522 20.32 20.67 -2.13
CA PHE A 522 19.05 21.38 -2.32
C PHE A 522 18.17 21.40 -1.06
N TRP A 523 18.71 20.97 0.10
CA TRP A 523 17.89 20.90 1.33
C TRP A 523 17.39 22.27 1.77
N ASP A 524 18.24 23.27 1.80
CA ASP A 524 17.87 24.62 2.22
C ASP A 524 17.04 25.34 1.17
N TYR A 525 17.24 25.02 -0.09
CA TYR A 525 16.53 25.58 -1.25
C TYR A 525 16.61 27.09 -1.29
N SER A 526 17.83 27.61 -1.30
CA SER A 526 18.15 29.03 -1.46
C SER A 526 17.65 29.58 -2.81
N GLU A 527 17.71 30.88 -3.02
CA GLU A 527 17.38 31.47 -4.33
C GLU A 527 18.33 30.98 -5.42
N GLU A 528 19.61 30.75 -5.10
CA GLU A 528 20.59 30.17 -6.03
C GLU A 528 20.20 28.73 -6.42
N ASP A 529 19.79 27.90 -5.43
CA ASP A 529 19.34 26.52 -5.68
C ASP A 529 18.08 26.51 -6.52
N ARG A 530 17.15 27.44 -6.28
CA ARG A 530 15.93 27.59 -7.08
C ARG A 530 16.25 27.93 -8.54
N LEU A 531 17.21 28.80 -8.80
CA LEU A 531 17.64 29.13 -10.17
C LEU A 531 18.30 27.92 -10.87
N LYS A 532 19.14 27.16 -10.16
CA LYS A 532 19.69 25.89 -10.68
C LYS A 532 18.57 24.88 -10.98
N ALA A 533 17.57 24.75 -10.09
CA ALA A 533 16.44 23.85 -10.31
C ALA A 533 15.59 24.25 -11.52
N ILE A 534 15.40 25.55 -11.79
CA ILE A 534 14.75 26.06 -13.01
C ILE A 534 15.52 25.64 -14.27
N GLU A 535 16.85 25.79 -14.25
CA GLU A 535 17.69 25.37 -15.37
C GLU A 535 17.59 23.85 -15.62
N ILE A 536 17.64 23.04 -14.54
CA ILE A 536 17.44 21.59 -14.62
C ILE A 536 16.05 21.26 -15.18
N SER A 537 15.00 21.97 -14.75
CA SER A 537 13.64 21.79 -15.25
C SER A 537 13.52 22.07 -16.74
N ALA A 538 14.12 23.16 -17.22
CA ALA A 538 14.12 23.51 -18.63
C ALA A 538 14.85 22.46 -19.49
N ASN A 539 16.01 21.99 -19.02
CA ASN A 539 16.76 20.94 -19.69
C ASN A 539 16.00 19.60 -19.72
N PHE A 540 15.38 19.21 -18.60
CA PHE A 540 14.54 18.00 -18.52
C PHE A 540 13.39 18.07 -19.54
N LYS A 541 12.65 19.17 -19.58
CA LYS A 541 11.54 19.37 -20.53
C LYS A 541 12.00 19.20 -21.98
N GLN A 542 13.11 19.85 -22.37
CA GLN A 542 13.67 19.73 -23.72
C GLN A 542 14.07 18.29 -24.09
N ILE A 543 14.71 17.56 -23.16
CA ILE A 543 15.09 16.17 -23.39
C ILE A 543 13.85 15.31 -23.62
N ARG A 544 12.82 15.46 -22.79
CA ARG A 544 11.59 14.66 -22.87
C ARG A 544 10.77 14.96 -24.11
N GLU A 545 10.68 16.22 -24.52
CA GLU A 545 10.03 16.62 -25.77
C GLU A 545 10.75 16.05 -27.01
N ALA A 546 12.09 16.03 -26.99
CA ALA A 546 12.88 15.43 -28.05
C ALA A 546 12.70 13.89 -28.13
N GLU A 547 12.60 13.21 -26.98
CA GLU A 547 12.30 11.78 -26.93
C GLU A 547 10.92 11.46 -27.50
N LEU A 548 9.89 12.26 -27.19
CA LEU A 548 8.54 12.15 -27.77
C LEU A 548 8.56 12.31 -29.29
N ALA A 549 9.23 13.36 -29.78
CA ALA A 549 9.32 13.61 -31.22
C ALA A 549 10.01 12.46 -31.98
N ASN A 550 10.96 11.76 -31.35
CA ASN A 550 11.67 10.62 -31.92
C ASN A 550 10.86 9.31 -31.83
N ALA A 551 10.03 9.15 -30.80
CA ALA A 551 9.16 7.96 -30.65
C ALA A 551 7.98 7.96 -31.64
N ASN A 552 7.58 9.13 -32.16
CA ASN A 552 6.51 9.32 -33.13
C ASN A 552 7.01 9.29 -34.61
N ARG A 553 8.30 9.05 -34.83
CA ARG A 553 8.92 8.83 -36.14
C ARG A 553 9.18 7.33 -36.39
#